data_db73f863d54614b8f3a0cf785c819d4a
#
_entry.id   db73f863d54614b8f3a0cf785c819d4a
#
_cell.length_a   1.000
_cell.length_b   1.000
_cell.length_c   1.000
_cell.angle_alpha   90.00
_cell.angle_beta   90.00
_cell.angle_gamma   90.00
#
_symmetry.space_group_name_H-M   'P 1'
#
loop_
_entity.id
_entity.type
_entity.pdbx_description
1 polymer ?
#
loop_
_entity_poly.entity_id
_entity_poly.type
_entity_poly.pdbx_seq_one_letter_code
_entity_poly.pdbx_strand_id
1 'polypeptide(L)'
;MKTAAIIIALSALLGASAARATEGEPPPLLPEVVNSTKLVPLLPEAPTGWTADKPEGSTDDAGGVKITSVHRDYKKGTADDAPTTSISILDSAANPEYVSATTAAWNLTTSTPEGYTKALTIEGMPGFETFENEGKHGTLWLMVAKRYVLQIETQGQDSKDLQEWLKRVDVKKLAEVK
;
A
#
# COMPACT_ATOMS: atom_id res chain seq x y z
N MET A 1 16.53 -15.95 -17.95
CA MET A 1 17.15 -14.60 -17.83
C MET A 1 16.60 -14.04 -16.55
N LYS A 2 17.46 -13.57 -15.64
CA LYS A 2 17.08 -13.18 -14.28
C LYS A 2 16.36 -11.84 -14.31
N THR A 3 15.06 -11.82 -14.01
CA THR A 3 14.26 -10.60 -13.82
C THR A 3 14.77 -9.91 -12.54
N ALA A 4 15.40 -8.76 -12.68
CA ALA A 4 15.84 -7.96 -11.55
C ALA A 4 14.61 -7.21 -11.02
N ALA A 5 14.14 -7.61 -9.84
CA ALA A 5 13.19 -6.81 -9.09
C ALA A 5 13.83 -5.46 -8.78
N ILE A 6 13.27 -4.38 -9.30
CA ILE A 6 13.65 -3.01 -8.96
C ILE A 6 13.04 -2.71 -7.60
N ILE A 7 13.81 -2.98 -6.55
CA ILE A 7 13.55 -2.45 -5.22
C ILE A 7 13.89 -0.97 -5.30
N ILE A 8 12.89 -0.11 -5.37
CA ILE A 8 13.08 1.33 -5.20
C ILE A 8 13.39 1.54 -3.71
N ALA A 9 14.69 1.51 -3.38
CA ALA A 9 15.17 1.95 -2.09
C ALA A 9 14.97 3.47 -2.03
N LEU A 10 13.91 3.91 -1.34
CA LEU A 10 13.68 5.29 -1.00
C LEU A 10 14.71 5.70 0.05
N SER A 11 15.87 6.20 -0.42
CA SER A 11 16.89 6.79 0.43
C SER A 11 16.35 8.09 1.02
N ALA A 12 15.82 8.02 2.24
CA ALA A 12 15.42 9.20 2.99
C ALA A 12 16.67 10.03 3.32
N LEU A 13 16.81 11.20 2.68
CA LEU A 13 17.72 12.25 3.13
C LEU A 13 17.17 12.77 4.47
N LEU A 14 17.74 12.30 5.57
CA LEU A 14 17.57 12.89 6.90
C LEU A 14 18.31 14.24 6.93
N GLY A 15 17.63 15.29 6.49
CA GLY A 15 18.00 16.65 6.81
C GLY A 15 17.62 16.92 8.26
N ALA A 16 18.62 16.90 9.15
CA ALA A 16 18.42 17.28 10.56
C ALA A 16 18.16 18.80 10.64
N SER A 17 16.90 19.21 10.54
CA SER A 17 16.46 20.50 11.06
C SER A 17 16.36 20.39 12.57
N ALA A 18 17.34 20.90 13.28
CA ALA A 18 17.28 21.10 14.72
C ALA A 18 16.16 22.12 15.03
N ALA A 19 14.94 21.67 15.14
CA ALA A 19 13.86 22.42 15.75
C ALA A 19 14.22 22.61 17.22
N ARG A 20 14.42 23.89 17.63
CA ARG A 20 14.57 24.26 19.04
C ARG A 20 13.31 23.80 19.77
N ALA A 21 13.46 22.77 20.59
CA ALA A 21 12.43 22.36 21.51
C ALA A 21 12.16 23.53 22.48
N THR A 22 10.97 24.09 22.42
CA THR A 22 10.43 24.90 23.51
C THR A 22 10.20 23.95 24.69
N GLU A 23 10.95 24.14 25.77
CA GLU A 23 10.73 23.42 27.02
C GLU A 23 9.29 23.65 27.49
N GLY A 24 8.50 22.58 27.60
CA GLY A 24 7.23 22.60 28.32
C GLY A 24 6.06 21.81 27.76
N GLU A 25 6.06 21.40 26.51
CA GLU A 25 4.93 20.63 25.97
C GLU A 25 5.32 19.15 25.85
N PRO A 26 4.60 18.22 26.50
CA PRO A 26 4.88 16.81 26.33
C PRO A 26 4.73 16.46 24.84
N PRO A 27 5.61 15.61 24.29
CA PRO A 27 5.50 15.22 22.88
C PRO A 27 4.10 14.66 22.61
N PRO A 28 3.47 15.02 21.47
CA PRO A 28 2.17 14.50 21.14
C PRO A 28 2.22 12.97 21.16
N LEU A 29 1.30 12.37 21.93
CA LEU A 29 1.15 10.91 21.95
C LEU A 29 0.76 10.48 20.53
N LEU A 30 1.71 9.90 19.80
CA LEU A 30 1.40 9.28 18.51
C LEU A 30 0.47 8.08 18.77
N PRO A 31 -0.59 7.92 17.96
CA PRO A 31 -1.43 6.74 18.06
C PRO A 31 -0.57 5.46 17.94
N GLU A 32 -0.87 4.45 18.74
CA GLU A 32 -0.23 3.16 18.55
C GLU A 32 -0.69 2.49 17.26
N VAL A 33 0.21 1.75 16.60
CA VAL A 33 -0.16 0.89 15.48
C VAL A 33 -1.08 -0.23 15.95
N VAL A 34 -2.03 -0.62 15.12
CA VAL A 34 -2.90 -1.76 15.43
C VAL A 34 -2.14 -3.07 15.24
N ASN A 35 -2.49 -4.06 16.06
CA ASN A 35 -1.94 -5.40 15.90
C ASN A 35 -2.32 -5.99 14.52
N SER A 36 -1.39 -6.68 13.87
CA SER A 36 -1.60 -7.31 12.56
C SER A 36 -2.81 -8.25 12.53
N THR A 37 -3.16 -8.88 13.65
CA THR A 37 -4.35 -9.74 13.77
C THR A 37 -5.68 -9.02 13.51
N LYS A 38 -5.73 -7.69 13.65
CA LYS A 38 -6.90 -6.87 13.30
C LYS A 38 -6.95 -6.53 11.80
N LEU A 39 -5.81 -6.50 11.12
CA LEU A 39 -5.69 -6.16 9.71
C LEU A 39 -5.80 -7.39 8.78
N VAL A 40 -5.25 -8.55 9.21
CA VAL A 40 -5.31 -9.80 8.45
C VAL A 40 -6.73 -10.14 7.95
N PRO A 41 -7.81 -10.03 8.75
CA PRO A 41 -9.16 -10.35 8.30
C PRO A 41 -9.74 -9.39 7.24
N LEU A 42 -9.02 -8.31 6.91
CA LEU A 42 -9.42 -7.35 5.88
C LEU A 42 -8.84 -7.69 4.51
N LEU A 43 -7.86 -8.59 4.46
CA LEU A 43 -7.34 -9.15 3.21
C LEU A 43 -8.40 -10.09 2.61
N PRO A 44 -8.80 -9.89 1.34
CA PRO A 44 -9.92 -10.63 0.76
C PRO A 44 -9.60 -12.12 0.57
N GLU A 45 -10.64 -12.94 0.52
CA GLU A 45 -10.52 -14.33 0.08
C GLU A 45 -10.29 -14.41 -1.44
N ALA A 46 -9.66 -15.51 -1.89
CA ALA A 46 -9.38 -15.74 -3.29
C ALA A 46 -10.69 -15.80 -4.10
N PRO A 47 -10.81 -15.05 -5.20
CA PRO A 47 -11.96 -15.19 -6.09
C PRO A 47 -11.96 -16.53 -6.83
N THR A 48 -13.08 -16.88 -7.43
CA THR A 48 -13.20 -18.10 -8.22
C THR A 48 -12.11 -18.20 -9.29
N GLY A 49 -11.42 -19.33 -9.34
CA GLY A 49 -10.31 -19.59 -10.27
C GLY A 49 -8.95 -19.04 -9.81
N TRP A 50 -8.88 -18.47 -8.61
CA TRP A 50 -7.65 -18.04 -7.97
C TRP A 50 -7.36 -18.89 -6.72
N THR A 51 -6.09 -19.00 -6.38
CA THR A 51 -5.61 -19.49 -5.09
C THR A 51 -5.03 -18.31 -4.32
N ALA A 52 -5.01 -18.39 -3.00
CA ALA A 52 -4.38 -17.40 -2.15
C ALA A 52 -3.46 -18.10 -1.16
N ASP A 53 -2.31 -17.48 -0.91
CA ASP A 53 -1.43 -17.91 0.14
C ASP A 53 -2.01 -17.58 1.53
N LYS A 54 -1.41 -18.15 2.57
CA LYS A 54 -1.76 -17.78 3.93
C LYS A 54 -1.37 -16.31 4.15
N PRO A 55 -2.29 -15.47 4.68
CA PRO A 55 -1.94 -14.09 4.95
C PRO A 55 -0.84 -14.00 6.00
N GLU A 56 0.09 -13.08 5.78
CA GLU A 56 1.20 -12.80 6.69
C GLU A 56 1.06 -11.41 7.30
N GLY A 57 1.62 -11.21 8.48
CA GLY A 57 1.61 -9.90 9.14
C GLY A 57 2.72 -9.78 10.16
N SER A 58 3.31 -8.58 10.21
CA SER A 58 4.34 -8.21 11.18
C SER A 58 4.05 -6.85 11.81
N THR A 59 4.68 -6.61 12.95
CA THR A 59 4.80 -5.29 13.56
C THR A 59 6.26 -5.08 13.86
N ASP A 60 6.85 -4.07 13.21
CA ASP A 60 8.26 -3.76 13.31
C ASP A 60 8.45 -2.42 14.03
N ASP A 61 9.54 -2.31 14.79
CA ASP A 61 9.97 -1.06 15.43
C ASP A 61 11.30 -0.63 14.81
N ALA A 62 11.27 0.45 14.05
CA ALA A 62 12.43 1.03 13.41
C ALA A 62 12.77 2.39 14.04
N GLY A 63 13.60 2.38 15.10
CA GLY A 63 14.06 3.60 15.74
C GLY A 63 12.96 4.37 16.49
N GLY A 64 12.01 3.66 17.10
CA GLY A 64 10.90 4.23 17.84
C GLY A 64 9.66 4.53 17.00
N VAL A 65 9.71 4.24 15.70
CA VAL A 65 8.55 4.29 14.80
C VAL A 65 8.04 2.86 14.62
N LYS A 66 6.87 2.56 15.18
CA LYS A 66 6.21 1.27 14.95
C LYS A 66 5.42 1.31 13.65
N ILE A 67 5.53 0.23 12.89
CA ILE A 67 4.77 0.02 11.65
C ILE A 67 4.21 -1.40 11.70
N THR A 68 2.92 -1.55 11.46
CA THR A 68 2.31 -2.86 11.26
C THR A 68 1.99 -3.03 9.78
N SER A 69 2.38 -4.16 9.23
CA SER A 69 2.05 -4.54 7.85
C SER A 69 1.40 -5.91 7.79
N VAL A 70 0.48 -6.09 6.85
CA VAL A 70 -0.08 -7.38 6.48
C VAL A 70 -0.12 -7.50 4.97
N HIS A 71 0.09 -8.71 4.44
CA HIS A 71 -0.02 -8.96 3.01
C HIS A 71 -0.57 -10.35 2.72
N ARG A 72 -1.05 -10.53 1.49
CA ARG A 72 -1.51 -11.81 0.95
C ARG A 72 -1.31 -11.82 -0.56
N ASP A 73 -0.76 -12.93 -1.05
CA ASP A 73 -0.55 -13.15 -2.47
C ASP A 73 -1.62 -14.08 -3.05
N TYR A 74 -1.94 -13.81 -4.32
CA TYR A 74 -2.97 -14.53 -5.07
C TYR A 74 -2.41 -14.93 -6.43
N LYS A 75 -2.76 -16.13 -6.91
CA LYS A 75 -2.34 -16.66 -8.21
C LYS A 75 -3.51 -17.29 -8.96
N LYS A 76 -3.63 -17.00 -10.26
CA LYS A 76 -4.67 -17.55 -11.12
C LYS A 76 -4.16 -18.80 -11.84
N GLY A 77 -4.59 -19.97 -11.34
CA GLY A 77 -4.13 -21.24 -11.92
C GLY A 77 -2.74 -21.65 -11.43
N THR A 78 -2.07 -22.57 -12.15
CA THR A 78 -0.85 -23.26 -11.71
C THR A 78 0.37 -23.02 -12.61
N ALA A 79 0.21 -22.34 -13.75
CA ALA A 79 1.32 -22.06 -14.67
C ALA A 79 2.34 -21.09 -14.02
N ASP A 80 3.63 -21.18 -14.42
CA ASP A 80 4.67 -20.34 -13.84
C ASP A 80 4.49 -18.85 -14.19
N ASP A 81 3.94 -18.57 -15.36
CA ASP A 81 3.62 -17.23 -15.87
C ASP A 81 2.16 -16.80 -15.60
N ALA A 82 1.45 -17.54 -14.73
CA ALA A 82 0.08 -17.24 -14.40
C ALA A 82 -0.06 -15.84 -13.76
N PRO A 83 -1.19 -15.14 -14.01
CA PRO A 83 -1.44 -13.85 -13.41
C PRO A 83 -1.39 -13.90 -11.88
N THR A 84 -0.78 -12.88 -11.28
CA THR A 84 -0.66 -12.75 -9.82
C THR A 84 -1.21 -11.42 -9.34
N THR A 85 -1.60 -11.39 -8.07
CA THR A 85 -1.94 -10.17 -7.34
C THR A 85 -1.34 -10.24 -5.94
N SER A 86 -0.80 -9.14 -5.46
CA SER A 86 -0.42 -8.96 -4.06
C SER A 86 -1.26 -7.84 -3.46
N ILE A 87 -1.79 -8.04 -2.26
CA ILE A 87 -2.52 -7.01 -1.52
C ILE A 87 -1.86 -6.84 -0.18
N SER A 88 -1.46 -5.60 0.13
CA SER A 88 -0.88 -5.25 1.42
C SER A 88 -1.58 -4.07 2.07
N ILE A 89 -1.61 -4.07 3.40
CA ILE A 89 -2.11 -2.97 4.23
C ILE A 89 -1.01 -2.64 5.22
N LEU A 90 -0.60 -1.36 5.24
CA LEU A 90 0.39 -0.84 6.16
C LEU A 90 -0.28 0.19 7.08
N ASP A 91 -0.11 0.01 8.40
CA ASP A 91 -0.50 0.99 9.41
C ASP A 91 0.70 1.84 9.80
N SER A 92 0.64 3.13 9.49
CA SER A 92 1.65 4.12 9.85
C SER A 92 1.36 4.85 11.18
N ALA A 93 0.41 4.36 11.96
CA ALA A 93 -0.08 5.02 13.18
C ALA A 93 -0.54 6.47 12.93
N ALA A 94 -1.02 6.78 11.74
CA ALA A 94 -1.37 8.14 11.32
C ALA A 94 -0.22 9.15 11.46
N ASN A 95 1.04 8.69 11.32
CA ASN A 95 2.21 9.56 11.33
C ASN A 95 2.09 10.59 10.19
N PRO A 96 1.93 11.90 10.49
CA PRO A 96 1.67 12.91 9.47
C PRO A 96 2.82 13.07 8.46
N GLU A 97 4.06 12.89 8.91
CA GLU A 97 5.23 12.98 8.04
C GLU A 97 5.27 11.82 7.04
N TYR A 98 5.00 10.60 7.51
CA TYR A 98 4.88 9.44 6.64
C TYR A 98 3.75 9.58 5.63
N VAL A 99 2.55 9.98 6.08
CA VAL A 99 1.38 10.21 5.22
C VAL A 99 1.69 11.26 4.16
N SER A 100 2.29 12.39 4.57
CA SER A 100 2.64 13.48 3.66
C SER A 100 3.70 13.05 2.64
N ALA A 101 4.76 12.38 3.07
CA ALA A 101 5.82 11.88 2.19
C ALA A 101 5.27 10.84 1.17
N THR A 102 4.43 9.91 1.64
CA THR A 102 3.83 8.88 0.79
C THR A 102 2.92 9.48 -0.28
N THR A 103 2.10 10.47 0.07
CA THR A 103 1.11 11.04 -0.86
C THR A 103 1.62 12.22 -1.68
N ALA A 104 2.84 12.70 -1.42
CA ALA A 104 3.40 13.89 -2.08
C ALA A 104 3.42 13.81 -3.63
N ALA A 105 3.70 12.62 -4.18
CA ALA A 105 3.76 12.39 -5.62
C ALA A 105 2.41 11.98 -6.24
N TRP A 106 1.36 11.79 -5.45
CA TRP A 106 0.08 11.23 -5.92
C TRP A 106 -0.81 12.24 -6.67
N ASN A 107 -0.29 13.39 -7.01
CA ASN A 107 -0.95 14.41 -7.83
C ASN A 107 -0.50 14.39 -9.29
N LEU A 108 0.43 13.48 -9.66
CA LEU A 108 0.93 13.37 -11.03
C LEU A 108 -0.01 12.53 -11.89
N THR A 109 -0.20 12.97 -13.12
CA THR A 109 -0.92 12.19 -14.14
C THR A 109 -0.13 12.26 -15.43
N THR A 110 0.24 11.09 -15.95
CA THR A 110 1.00 10.95 -17.19
C THR A 110 0.44 9.76 -17.97
N SER A 111 0.39 9.86 -19.30
CA SER A 111 -0.01 8.77 -20.18
C SER A 111 0.92 8.71 -21.37
N THR A 112 1.46 7.52 -21.64
CA THR A 112 2.36 7.22 -22.76
C THR A 112 1.91 5.93 -23.45
N PRO A 113 2.46 5.55 -24.60
CA PRO A 113 2.20 4.24 -25.22
C PRO A 113 2.62 3.06 -24.32
N GLU A 114 3.61 3.26 -23.45
CA GLU A 114 4.16 2.23 -22.56
C GLU A 114 3.29 2.02 -21.32
N GLY A 115 2.45 3.02 -20.95
CA GLY A 115 1.62 2.94 -19.75
C GLY A 115 1.15 4.28 -19.24
N TYR A 116 0.69 4.30 -17.98
CA TYR A 116 0.22 5.53 -17.35
C TYR A 116 0.50 5.57 -15.84
N THR A 117 0.49 6.79 -15.33
CA THR A 117 0.30 7.08 -13.90
C THR A 117 -0.88 8.01 -13.76
N LYS A 118 -1.69 7.85 -12.74
CA LYS A 118 -2.83 8.75 -12.49
C LYS A 118 -3.14 8.91 -11.01
N ALA A 119 -3.45 10.14 -10.64
CA ALA A 119 -4.08 10.43 -9.36
C ALA A 119 -5.51 9.89 -9.32
N LEU A 120 -5.93 9.38 -8.17
CA LEU A 120 -7.28 8.87 -7.92
C LEU A 120 -7.88 9.52 -6.68
N THR A 121 -9.20 9.55 -6.65
CA THR A 121 -9.96 9.79 -5.42
C THR A 121 -11.07 8.75 -5.35
N ILE A 122 -11.04 7.90 -4.32
CA ILE A 122 -11.97 6.80 -4.14
C ILE A 122 -12.68 7.02 -2.80
N GLU A 123 -13.98 7.26 -2.83
CA GLU A 123 -14.79 7.60 -1.64
C GLU A 123 -14.17 8.74 -0.79
N GLY A 124 -13.58 9.76 -1.44
CA GLY A 124 -12.91 10.88 -0.77
C GLY A 124 -11.49 10.59 -0.28
N MET A 125 -10.99 9.37 -0.44
CA MET A 125 -9.63 8.97 -0.07
C MET A 125 -8.68 9.20 -1.26
N PRO A 126 -7.51 9.84 -1.04
CA PRO A 126 -6.53 10.02 -2.10
C PRO A 126 -5.87 8.68 -2.44
N GLY A 127 -5.63 8.47 -3.72
CA GLY A 127 -4.98 7.30 -4.25
C GLY A 127 -4.12 7.61 -5.46
N PHE A 128 -3.39 6.63 -5.91
CA PHE A 128 -2.49 6.71 -7.05
C PHE A 128 -2.45 5.37 -7.75
N GLU A 129 -2.45 5.37 -9.08
CA GLU A 129 -2.41 4.16 -9.87
C GLU A 129 -1.36 4.29 -10.96
N THR A 130 -0.56 3.25 -11.14
CA THR A 130 0.37 3.09 -12.25
C THR A 130 0.04 1.82 -13.01
N PHE A 131 0.29 1.84 -14.31
CA PHE A 131 0.15 0.65 -15.14
C PHE A 131 1.17 0.67 -16.28
N GLU A 132 1.85 -0.44 -16.49
CA GLU A 132 2.77 -0.70 -17.58
C GLU A 132 2.13 -1.71 -18.54
N ASN A 133 2.04 -1.36 -19.84
CA ASN A 133 1.44 -2.20 -20.86
C ASN A 133 2.28 -3.44 -21.16
N GLU A 134 3.62 -3.29 -21.17
CA GLU A 134 4.55 -4.40 -21.29
C GLU A 134 4.56 -5.20 -19.99
N GLY A 135 4.30 -6.50 -20.06
CA GLY A 135 4.18 -7.37 -18.89
C GLY A 135 2.88 -7.18 -18.10
N LYS A 136 2.02 -6.22 -18.45
CA LYS A 136 0.75 -5.93 -17.78
C LYS A 136 0.92 -5.83 -16.25
N HIS A 137 1.83 -4.97 -15.83
CA HIS A 137 2.12 -4.73 -14.42
C HIS A 137 1.39 -3.47 -13.95
N GLY A 138 0.61 -3.59 -12.90
CA GLY A 138 -0.14 -2.48 -12.34
C GLY A 138 0.00 -2.38 -10.83
N THR A 139 0.00 -1.15 -10.32
CA THR A 139 -0.03 -0.92 -8.87
C THR A 139 -1.03 0.20 -8.54
N LEU A 140 -1.84 -0.04 -7.52
CA LEU A 140 -2.77 0.94 -6.97
C LEU A 140 -2.44 1.15 -5.49
N TRP A 141 -2.32 2.40 -5.09
CA TRP A 141 -2.20 2.82 -3.69
C TRP A 141 -3.42 3.63 -3.28
N LEU A 142 -3.88 3.44 -2.06
CA LEU A 142 -4.97 4.20 -1.46
C LEU A 142 -4.62 4.57 -0.02
N MET A 143 -4.73 5.85 0.34
CA MET A 143 -4.55 6.33 1.71
C MET A 143 -5.88 6.31 2.45
N VAL A 144 -6.10 5.31 3.28
CA VAL A 144 -7.34 5.12 4.04
C VAL A 144 -7.23 5.79 5.40
N ALA A 145 -8.20 6.65 5.73
CA ALA A 145 -8.32 7.37 7.00
C ALA A 145 -7.04 8.16 7.42
N LYS A 146 -6.20 8.58 6.45
CA LYS A 146 -4.89 9.23 6.70
C LYS A 146 -4.00 8.41 7.63
N ARG A 147 -4.13 7.09 7.58
CA ARG A 147 -3.43 6.17 8.47
C ARG A 147 -2.93 4.92 7.74
N TYR A 148 -3.80 4.29 6.97
CA TYR A 148 -3.47 3.03 6.30
C TYR A 148 -3.10 3.26 4.85
N VAL A 149 -1.99 2.69 4.42
CA VAL A 149 -1.66 2.57 3.00
C VAL A 149 -2.12 1.19 2.54
N LEU A 150 -3.17 1.15 1.73
CA LEU A 150 -3.56 -0.04 0.98
C LEU A 150 -2.80 -0.05 -0.33
N GLN A 151 -2.11 -1.13 -0.65
CA GLN A 151 -1.46 -1.35 -1.95
C GLN A 151 -2.04 -2.61 -2.59
N ILE A 152 -2.32 -2.52 -3.87
CA ILE A 152 -2.70 -3.65 -4.73
C ILE A 152 -1.74 -3.64 -5.91
N GLU A 153 -1.03 -4.74 -6.11
CA GLU A 153 -0.11 -4.95 -7.22
C GLU A 153 -0.58 -6.12 -8.06
N THR A 154 -0.60 -5.96 -9.38
CA THR A 154 -1.04 -7.00 -10.32
C THR A 154 0.03 -7.25 -11.37
N GLN A 155 0.21 -8.50 -11.76
CA GLN A 155 1.09 -8.92 -12.83
C GLN A 155 0.34 -9.83 -13.80
N GLY A 156 0.50 -9.59 -15.12
CA GLY A 156 -0.15 -10.39 -16.17
C GLY A 156 -1.66 -10.15 -16.28
N GLN A 157 -2.16 -9.03 -15.77
CA GLN A 157 -3.57 -8.67 -15.74
C GLN A 157 -3.82 -7.34 -16.49
N ASP A 158 -5.05 -7.05 -16.86
CA ASP A 158 -5.40 -5.77 -17.48
C ASP A 158 -5.54 -4.67 -16.40
N SER A 159 -5.36 -3.42 -16.78
CA SER A 159 -5.41 -2.28 -15.85
C SER A 159 -6.72 -2.17 -15.06
N LYS A 160 -7.85 -2.59 -15.65
CA LYS A 160 -9.15 -2.63 -14.98
C LYS A 160 -9.19 -3.56 -13.77
N ASP A 161 -8.32 -4.60 -13.77
CA ASP A 161 -8.32 -5.60 -12.71
C ASP A 161 -7.84 -5.04 -11.37
N LEU A 162 -7.05 -3.95 -11.38
CA LEU A 162 -6.70 -3.20 -10.16
C LEU A 162 -7.96 -2.72 -9.42
N GLN A 163 -8.91 -2.16 -10.14
CA GLN A 163 -10.17 -1.68 -9.55
C GLN A 163 -11.09 -2.85 -9.14
N GLU A 164 -11.05 -3.96 -9.86
CA GLU A 164 -11.82 -5.16 -9.48
C GLU A 164 -11.27 -5.80 -8.20
N TRP A 165 -9.95 -5.78 -8.00
CA TRP A 165 -9.34 -6.20 -6.75
C TRP A 165 -9.66 -5.23 -5.61
N LEU A 166 -9.63 -3.92 -5.85
CA LEU A 166 -9.98 -2.93 -4.84
C LEU A 166 -11.41 -3.11 -4.30
N LYS A 167 -12.38 -3.44 -5.16
CA LYS A 167 -13.77 -3.70 -4.74
C LYS A 167 -13.92 -4.87 -3.76
N ARG A 168 -12.90 -5.73 -3.67
CA ARG A 168 -12.90 -6.87 -2.74
C ARG A 168 -12.38 -6.51 -1.36
N VAL A 169 -11.70 -5.37 -1.22
CA VAL A 169 -11.22 -4.87 0.06
C VAL A 169 -12.28 -3.97 0.67
N ASP A 170 -12.71 -4.27 1.90
CA ASP A 170 -13.65 -3.41 2.64
C ASP A 170 -12.89 -2.20 3.22
N VAL A 171 -12.72 -1.17 2.37
CA VAL A 171 -11.98 0.05 2.76
C VAL A 171 -12.71 0.85 3.86
N LYS A 172 -14.04 0.70 3.98
CA LYS A 172 -14.80 1.35 5.06
C LYS A 172 -14.50 0.69 6.39
N LYS A 173 -14.52 -0.63 6.42
CA LYS A 173 -14.14 -1.38 7.62
C LYS A 173 -12.70 -1.12 8.00
N LEU A 174 -11.77 -1.02 7.02
CA LEU A 174 -10.38 -0.64 7.28
C LEU A 174 -10.28 0.74 7.94
N ALA A 175 -11.06 1.72 7.48
CA ALA A 175 -11.07 3.08 8.05
C ALA A 175 -11.55 3.11 9.52
N GLU A 176 -12.32 2.13 9.97
CA GLU A 176 -12.88 2.03 11.33
C GLU A 176 -11.95 1.30 12.33
N VAL A 177 -10.90 0.62 11.84
CA VAL A 177 -9.95 -0.10 12.72
C VAL A 177 -9.17 0.88 13.59
N LYS A 178 -9.10 0.55 14.89
CA LYS A 178 -8.41 1.36 15.92
C LYS A 178 -7.56 0.47 16.81
#